data_9cd68a101310f832651134fa77bfe2f5
#
_entry.id   9cd68a101310f832651134fa77bfe2f5
#
_cell.length_a   1.000
_cell.length_b   1.000
_cell.length_c   1.000
_cell.angle_alpha   90.00
_cell.angle_beta   90.00
_cell.angle_gamma   90.00
#
_symmetry.space_group_name_H-M   'P 1'
#
loop_
_entity.id
_entity.type
_entity.pdbx_description
1 polymer ?
#
loop_
_entity_poly.entity_id
_entity_poly.type
_entity_poly.pdbx_seq_one_letter_code
_entity_poly.pdbx_strand_id
1 'polypeptide(L)' 'MKQLLEKRSKLIEQIEAIMNVAETEKRAFSKEELDKINGYTDEVNQIDATIQT' A
#
# COMPACT_ATOMS: atom_id res chain seq x y z
N MET A 1 -9.74 0.80 -16.84
CA MET A 1 -8.38 1.22 -16.46
C MET A 1 -8.37 2.34 -15.43
N LYS A 2 -9.20 3.37 -15.64
CA LYS A 2 -9.25 4.48 -14.70
C LYS A 2 -9.55 4.03 -13.28
N GLN A 3 -10.49 3.10 -13.10
CA GLN A 3 -10.85 2.60 -11.77
C GLN A 3 -9.70 1.86 -11.11
N LEU A 4 -8.92 1.11 -11.89
CA LEU A 4 -7.76 0.39 -11.35
C LEU A 4 -6.67 1.36 -10.92
N LEU A 5 -6.45 2.42 -11.69
CA LEU A 5 -5.47 3.44 -11.34
C LEU A 5 -5.86 4.18 -10.06
N GLU A 6 -7.14 4.49 -9.91
CA GLU A 6 -7.63 5.12 -8.70
C GLU A 6 -7.47 4.22 -7.49
N LYS A 7 -7.79 2.94 -7.62
CA LYS A 7 -7.64 1.97 -6.55
C LYS A 7 -6.16 1.84 -6.16
N ARG A 8 -5.28 1.78 -7.16
CA ARG A 8 -3.84 1.71 -6.93
C ARG A 8 -3.35 2.91 -6.12
N SER A 9 -3.79 4.12 -6.51
CA SER A 9 -3.40 5.34 -5.80
C SER A 9 -3.87 5.32 -4.36
N LYS A 10 -5.08 4.85 -4.09
CA LYS A 10 -5.59 4.76 -2.73
C LYS A 10 -4.81 3.77 -1.89
N LEU A 11 -4.44 2.64 -2.47
CA LEU A 11 -3.63 1.65 -1.77
C LEU A 11 -2.26 2.21 -1.40
N ILE A 12 -1.64 2.93 -2.32
CA ILE A 12 -0.35 3.57 -2.06
C ILE A 12 -0.48 4.62 -0.96
N GLU A 13 -1.56 5.41 -0.98
CA GLU A 13 -1.80 6.39 0.07
C GLU A 13 -1.91 5.73 1.44
N GLN A 14 -2.57 4.58 1.52
CA GLN A 14 -2.69 3.85 2.78
C GLN A 14 -1.34 3.34 3.27
N ILE A 15 -0.52 2.84 2.35
CA ILE A 15 0.84 2.40 2.70
C ILE A 15 1.64 3.58 3.24
N GLU A 16 1.59 4.72 2.55
CA GLU A 16 2.31 5.92 2.98
C GLU A 16 1.83 6.41 4.34
N ALA A 17 0.52 6.34 4.60
CA ALA A 17 -0.01 6.75 5.90
C ALA A 17 0.56 5.90 7.03
N ILE A 18 0.66 4.59 6.81
CA ILE A 18 1.25 3.69 7.82
C ILE A 18 2.72 4.02 8.02
N MET A 19 3.45 4.26 6.94
CA MET A 19 4.86 4.62 7.01
C MET A 19 5.07 5.93 7.76
N ASN A 20 4.21 6.92 7.51
CA ASN A 20 4.30 8.22 8.17
C ASN A 20 4.06 8.11 9.67
N VAL A 21 3.11 7.28 10.09
CA VAL A 21 2.84 7.07 11.52
C VAL A 21 4.07 6.48 12.21
N ALA A 22 4.65 5.44 11.63
CA ALA A 22 5.83 4.80 12.21
C ALA A 22 7.00 5.77 12.27
N GLU A 23 7.20 6.57 11.21
CA GLU A 23 8.26 7.55 11.17
C GLU A 23 8.05 8.65 12.21
N THR A 24 6.82 9.14 12.35
CA THR A 24 6.49 10.17 13.34
C THR A 24 6.72 9.67 14.75
N GLU A 25 6.39 8.42 15.03
CA GLU A 25 6.58 7.81 16.34
C GLU A 25 8.01 7.27 16.52
N LYS A 26 8.81 7.33 15.47
CA LYS A 26 10.20 6.87 15.48
C LYS A 26 10.33 5.43 15.97
N ARG A 27 9.51 4.55 15.40
CA ARG A 27 9.49 3.15 15.79
C ARG A 27 9.44 2.27 14.54
N ALA A 28 9.79 1.01 14.74
CA ALA A 28 9.63 0.01 13.66
C ALA A 28 8.14 -0.30 13.49
N PHE A 29 7.80 -0.89 12.33
CA PHE A 29 6.43 -1.32 12.09
C PHE A 29 6.03 -2.43 13.04
N SER A 30 4.78 -2.37 13.52
CA SER A 30 4.20 -3.48 14.25
C SER A 30 3.87 -4.61 13.28
N LYS A 31 3.61 -5.81 13.82
CA LYS A 31 3.23 -6.94 12.98
C LYS A 31 1.96 -6.66 12.19
N GLU A 32 0.98 -6.00 12.82
CA GLU A 32 -0.26 -5.65 12.12
C GLU A 32 0.00 -4.70 10.97
N GLU A 33 0.89 -3.74 11.17
CA GLU A 33 1.25 -2.79 10.12
C GLU A 33 1.95 -3.48 8.97
N LEU A 34 2.87 -4.40 9.28
CA LEU A 34 3.56 -5.16 8.24
C LEU A 34 2.58 -6.01 7.44
N ASP A 35 1.62 -6.64 8.11
CA ASP A 35 0.62 -7.45 7.43
C ASP A 35 -0.22 -6.58 6.48
N LYS A 36 -0.62 -5.39 6.91
CA LYS A 36 -1.38 -4.47 6.06
C LYS A 36 -0.56 -4.01 4.87
N ILE A 37 0.69 -3.61 5.10
CA ILE A 37 1.57 -3.16 4.02
C ILE A 37 1.76 -4.28 3.00
N ASN A 38 1.99 -5.50 3.45
CA ASN A 38 2.17 -6.64 2.56
C ASN A 38 0.91 -6.91 1.75
N GLY A 39 -0.26 -6.84 2.37
CA GLY A 39 -1.53 -7.02 1.67
C GLY A 39 -1.77 -5.94 0.62
N TYR A 40 -1.55 -4.68 0.95
CA TYR A 40 -1.71 -3.58 0.01
C TYR A 40 -0.70 -3.69 -1.14
N THR A 41 0.54 -4.05 -0.82
CA THR A 41 1.58 -4.22 -1.83
C THR A 41 1.20 -5.32 -2.82
N ASP A 42 0.68 -6.44 -2.34
CA ASP A 42 0.23 -7.53 -3.20
C ASP A 42 -0.89 -7.05 -4.12
N GLU A 43 -1.85 -6.28 -3.60
CA GLU A 43 -2.92 -5.75 -4.42
C GLU A 43 -2.41 -4.78 -5.48
N VAL A 44 -1.46 -3.93 -5.12
CA VAL A 44 -0.86 -3.01 -6.09
C VAL A 44 -0.16 -3.81 -7.19
N ASN A 45 0.57 -4.85 -6.83
CA ASN A 45 1.25 -5.70 -7.81
C ASN A 45 0.26 -6.38 -8.75
N GLN A 46 -0.87 -6.83 -8.24
CA GLN A 46 -1.91 -7.44 -9.08
C GLN A 46 -2.51 -6.43 -10.05
N ILE A 47 -2.74 -5.21 -9.57
CA ILE A 47 -3.27 -4.14 -10.43
C ILE A 47 -2.25 -3.80 -11.51
N ASP A 48 -0.98 -3.68 -11.15
CA ASP A 48 0.08 -3.38 -12.11
C ASP A 48 0.17 -4.47 -13.18
N ALA A 49 0.09 -5.73 -12.80
CA ALA A 49 0.11 -6.83 -13.75
C ALA A 49 -1.09 -6.76 -14.70
N THR A 50 -2.27 -6.40 -14.19
CA THR A 50 -3.46 -6.25 -15.00
C THR A 50 -3.34 -5.10 -15.99
N ILE A 51 -2.80 -3.97 -15.53
CA ILE A 51 -2.63 -2.79 -16.39
C ILE A 51 -1.62 -3.06 -17.50
N GLN A 52 -0.54 -3.80 -17.21
CA GLN A 52 0.51 -4.08 -18.17
C GLN A 52 0.09 -5.07 -19.26
N THR A 53 -0.92 -5.85 -19.03
CA THR A 53 -1.44 -6.76 -20.05
C THR A 53 -2.55 -6.14 -20.86
#